data_b1080c660a8a614bd05ae1badcc5ec8a
#
_entry.id   b1080c660a8a614bd05ae1badcc5ec8a
#
_cell.length_a   1.000
_cell.length_b   1.000
_cell.length_c   1.000
_cell.angle_alpha   90.00
_cell.angle_beta   90.00
_cell.angle_gamma   90.00
#
_symmetry.space_group_name_H-M   'P 1'
#
loop_
_entity.id
_entity.type
_entity.pdbx_description
1 polymer ?
#
loop_
_entity_poly.entity_id
_entity_poly.type
_entity_poly.pdbx_seq_one_letter_code
_entity_poly.pdbx_strand_id
1 'polypeptide(L)'
;GKGLSFAEDDPEDWHRHAPFHTESGAVKHPSSPDPCLAATIDFVLAEAKRNPNFVYLSAGIVGGIGLTPAERAELGAQYVDVGIAEEHAVAMASGLARGGARPVFGTYSTFYQRTYDQMAQDVCINRSPAVFLVTGASLYRSTDVTHLGFYDISIFSHVPNLVFLAPTSIEEHLAVLRWAIAQTEHPVMIRTPLGGYAESPYPVRADYSALHRSIVVTEGAEVALIGVGNFAALATAAAEELARDGIHATVVNPLYLSGLDEALLTRLKEKHRLIVTVEDGILDGGFGEKIAAFYGADRDVEVKSYGLPKAFFNRYDPAALARAHHL
;
A
#
# COMPACT_ATOMS: atom_id res chain seq x y z
N GLY A 1 15.12 -7.15 26.65
CA GLY A 1 16.53 -7.34 26.71
C GLY A 1 17.00 -8.18 27.87
N LYS A 2 18.11 -8.86 27.68
CA LYS A 2 18.74 -9.69 28.70
C LYS A 2 18.99 -8.86 29.98
N GLY A 3 18.54 -9.37 31.12
CA GLY A 3 18.65 -8.69 32.42
C GLY A 3 17.42 -7.88 32.83
N LEU A 4 16.38 -7.87 32.01
CA LEU A 4 15.06 -7.31 32.35
C LEU A 4 14.04 -8.45 32.36
N SER A 5 13.53 -8.87 33.52
CA SER A 5 12.67 -10.04 33.64
C SER A 5 11.45 -9.97 32.75
N PHE A 6 10.74 -8.85 32.72
CA PHE A 6 9.59 -8.64 31.85
C PHE A 6 9.89 -8.75 30.35
N ALA A 7 11.15 -8.50 29.93
CA ALA A 7 11.56 -8.64 28.53
C ALA A 7 12.08 -10.07 28.23
N GLU A 8 12.44 -10.83 29.24
CA GLU A 8 12.80 -12.25 29.14
C GLU A 8 11.55 -13.13 29.12
N ASP A 9 10.49 -12.73 29.82
CA ASP A 9 9.21 -13.40 29.89
C ASP A 9 8.41 -13.30 28.57
N ASP A 10 8.55 -12.20 27.83
CA ASP A 10 7.92 -11.98 26.50
C ASP A 10 8.91 -11.39 25.50
N PRO A 11 9.85 -12.19 24.98
CA PRO A 11 10.88 -11.70 24.05
C PRO A 11 10.33 -11.24 22.72
N GLU A 12 9.12 -11.65 22.31
CA GLU A 12 8.48 -11.24 21.07
C GLU A 12 8.01 -9.78 21.16
N ASP A 13 7.27 -9.38 22.18
CA ASP A 13 6.82 -8.01 22.38
C ASP A 13 8.02 -7.06 22.60
N TRP A 14 9.08 -7.57 23.24
CA TRP A 14 10.29 -6.82 23.54
C TRP A 14 11.34 -6.81 22.44
N HIS A 15 11.10 -7.42 21.29
CA HIS A 15 12.00 -7.35 20.13
C HIS A 15 12.17 -5.90 19.64
N ARG A 16 11.07 -5.16 19.56
CA ARG A 16 11.05 -3.72 19.24
C ARG A 16 10.00 -3.04 20.13
N HIS A 17 10.45 -2.35 21.15
CA HIS A 17 9.56 -1.72 22.11
C HIS A 17 9.64 -0.19 22.05
N ALA A 18 8.50 0.49 22.30
CA ALA A 18 8.47 1.93 22.49
C ALA A 18 9.28 2.33 23.74
N PRO A 19 9.70 3.60 23.89
CA PRO A 19 10.35 4.06 25.11
C PRO A 19 9.53 3.70 26.36
N PHE A 20 10.17 3.09 27.37
CA PHE A 20 9.52 2.54 28.54
C PHE A 20 10.23 2.93 29.83
N HIS A 21 9.58 2.72 30.97
CA HIS A 21 10.15 2.86 32.31
C HIS A 21 10.92 1.59 32.69
N THR A 22 12.21 1.71 32.94
CA THR A 22 13.10 0.56 33.18
C THR A 22 12.76 -0.27 34.42
N GLU A 23 12.08 0.33 35.38
CA GLU A 23 11.68 -0.33 36.65
C GLU A 23 10.43 -1.21 36.47
N SER A 24 9.52 -0.85 35.58
CA SER A 24 8.20 -1.48 35.44
C SER A 24 7.93 -2.10 34.08
N GLY A 25 8.70 -1.75 33.06
CA GLY A 25 8.40 -2.11 31.65
C GLY A 25 7.26 -1.29 31.03
N ALA A 26 6.59 -0.43 31.77
CA ALA A 26 5.46 0.35 31.27
C ALA A 26 5.88 1.33 30.16
N VAL A 27 5.15 1.33 29.05
CA VAL A 27 5.39 2.23 27.91
C VAL A 27 5.18 3.68 28.34
N LYS A 28 6.14 4.56 28.01
CA LYS A 28 6.06 6.00 28.35
C LYS A 28 4.99 6.74 27.54
N HIS A 29 4.84 6.34 26.29
CA HIS A 29 3.91 6.97 25.34
C HIS A 29 3.16 5.86 24.59
N PRO A 30 2.07 5.31 25.17
CA PRO A 30 1.26 4.32 24.47
C PRO A 30 0.68 4.91 23.20
N SER A 31 0.77 4.17 22.10
CA SER A 31 0.11 4.51 20.83
C SER A 31 -1.10 3.60 20.64
N SER A 32 -2.17 4.13 20.06
CA SER A 32 -3.28 3.31 19.62
C SER A 32 -2.85 2.43 18.43
N PRO A 33 -3.40 1.21 18.33
CA PRO A 33 -3.24 0.40 17.12
C PRO A 33 -3.64 1.18 15.86
N ASP A 34 -2.98 0.91 14.75
CA ASP A 34 -3.37 1.49 13.47
C ASP A 34 -4.76 0.95 13.06
N PRO A 35 -5.75 1.81 12.78
CA PRO A 35 -7.12 1.38 12.49
C PRO A 35 -7.21 0.47 11.24
N CYS A 36 -6.38 0.70 10.22
CA CYS A 36 -6.35 -0.14 9.03
C CYS A 36 -5.82 -1.53 9.33
N LEU A 37 -4.76 -1.63 10.15
CA LEU A 37 -4.24 -2.94 10.57
C LEU A 37 -5.25 -3.69 11.42
N ALA A 38 -5.91 -3.03 12.37
CA ALA A 38 -6.95 -3.64 13.19
C ALA A 38 -8.08 -4.20 12.31
N ALA A 39 -8.60 -3.39 11.39
CA ALA A 39 -9.64 -3.83 10.44
C ALA A 39 -9.16 -4.97 9.52
N THR A 40 -7.88 -4.97 9.13
CA THR A 40 -7.29 -6.04 8.33
C THR A 40 -7.17 -7.34 9.12
N ILE A 41 -6.81 -7.28 10.40
CA ILE A 41 -6.77 -8.46 11.29
C ILE A 41 -8.17 -9.06 11.42
N ASP A 42 -9.17 -8.24 11.75
CA ASP A 42 -10.56 -8.70 11.86
C ASP A 42 -11.05 -9.38 10.57
N PHE A 43 -10.71 -8.79 9.43
CA PHE A 43 -11.03 -9.36 8.11
C PHE A 43 -10.33 -10.71 7.89
N VAL A 44 -9.05 -10.83 8.20
CA VAL A 44 -8.26 -12.07 8.04
C VAL A 44 -8.83 -13.20 8.90
N LEU A 45 -9.16 -12.92 10.17
CA LEU A 45 -9.77 -13.90 11.07
C LEU A 45 -11.15 -14.34 10.59
N ALA A 46 -11.97 -13.40 10.11
CA ALA A 46 -13.27 -13.70 9.54
C ALA A 46 -13.16 -14.52 8.24
N GLU A 47 -12.19 -14.19 7.38
CA GLU A 47 -11.94 -14.93 6.14
C GLU A 47 -11.51 -16.38 6.42
N ALA A 48 -10.58 -16.59 7.35
CA ALA A 48 -10.10 -17.90 7.72
C ALA A 48 -11.24 -18.81 8.22
N LYS A 49 -12.18 -18.28 9.01
CA LYS A 49 -13.35 -19.03 9.50
C LYS A 49 -14.29 -19.51 8.38
N ARG A 50 -14.47 -18.71 7.34
CA ARG A 50 -15.42 -19.00 6.26
C ARG A 50 -14.80 -19.74 5.06
N ASN A 51 -13.47 -19.66 4.92
CA ASN A 51 -12.76 -20.16 3.75
C ASN A 51 -11.65 -21.14 4.18
N PRO A 52 -11.88 -22.45 4.11
CA PRO A 52 -10.88 -23.44 4.52
C PRO A 52 -9.62 -23.45 3.64
N ASN A 53 -9.67 -22.86 2.45
CA ASN A 53 -8.52 -22.72 1.55
C ASN A 53 -7.71 -21.43 1.78
N PHE A 54 -8.14 -20.56 2.69
CA PHE A 54 -7.41 -19.36 3.06
C PHE A 54 -6.13 -19.72 3.81
N VAL A 55 -5.01 -19.04 3.49
CA VAL A 55 -3.74 -19.20 4.21
C VAL A 55 -3.10 -17.81 4.36
N TYR A 56 -2.76 -17.45 5.58
CA TYR A 56 -1.98 -16.24 5.85
C TYR A 56 -0.51 -16.59 6.06
N LEU A 57 0.37 -15.95 5.29
CA LEU A 57 1.81 -16.14 5.35
C LEU A 57 2.49 -14.95 6.06
N SER A 58 3.49 -15.25 6.88
CA SER A 58 4.38 -14.30 7.53
C SER A 58 5.84 -14.70 7.30
N ALA A 59 6.76 -13.77 7.41
CA ALA A 59 8.21 -14.00 7.22
C ALA A 59 9.01 -13.41 8.39
N GLY A 60 8.91 -14.03 9.56
CA GLY A 60 9.67 -13.67 10.77
C GLY A 60 9.29 -12.35 11.42
N ILE A 61 8.39 -11.59 10.79
CA ILE A 61 7.73 -10.45 11.41
C ILE A 61 6.35 -10.91 11.78
N VAL A 62 6.05 -10.89 13.07
CA VAL A 62 4.79 -11.31 13.64
C VAL A 62 3.64 -10.45 13.10
N GLY A 63 3.34 -10.75 11.91
CA GLY A 63 2.37 -10.03 11.13
C GLY A 63 2.91 -8.73 10.57
N GLY A 64 3.14 -8.66 9.28
CA GLY A 64 3.08 -7.40 8.57
C GLY A 64 1.77 -6.64 8.87
N ILE A 65 0.81 -7.32 9.51
CA ILE A 65 -0.44 -6.76 10.02
C ILE A 65 -0.55 -6.77 11.56
N GLY A 66 0.41 -7.34 12.30
CA GLY A 66 0.44 -7.28 13.78
C GLY A 66 -0.39 -8.34 14.51
N LEU A 67 -0.51 -9.57 13.96
CA LEU A 67 -1.20 -10.68 14.61
C LEU A 67 -0.59 -11.03 15.98
N THR A 68 -1.40 -11.00 17.02
CA THR A 68 -1.03 -11.45 18.36
C THR A 68 -0.86 -12.97 18.44
N PRO A 69 -0.21 -13.54 19.49
CA PRO A 69 -0.16 -14.97 19.69
C PRO A 69 -1.53 -15.65 19.71
N ALA A 70 -2.55 -14.99 20.29
CA ALA A 70 -3.92 -15.50 20.33
C ALA A 70 -4.57 -15.60 18.96
N GLU A 71 -4.43 -14.57 18.13
CA GLU A 71 -4.94 -14.53 16.75
C GLU A 71 -4.24 -15.55 15.85
N ARG A 72 -2.93 -15.74 16.01
CA ARG A 72 -2.19 -16.81 15.32
C ARG A 72 -2.66 -18.21 15.73
N ALA A 73 -2.94 -18.40 17.02
CA ALA A 73 -3.51 -19.67 17.51
C ALA A 73 -4.92 -19.90 16.97
N GLU A 74 -5.73 -18.83 16.81
CA GLU A 74 -7.06 -18.90 16.20
C GLU A 74 -6.99 -19.30 14.72
N LEU A 75 -6.03 -18.77 13.96
CA LEU A 75 -5.79 -19.16 12.57
C LEU A 75 -5.30 -20.63 12.46
N GLY A 76 -4.55 -21.11 13.43
CA GLY A 76 -4.07 -22.49 13.46
C GLY A 76 -3.27 -22.88 12.21
N ALA A 77 -3.68 -23.94 11.52
CA ALA A 77 -3.00 -24.40 10.30
C ALA A 77 -3.11 -23.45 9.09
N GLN A 78 -3.98 -22.45 9.17
CA GLN A 78 -4.11 -21.42 8.14
C GLN A 78 -3.10 -20.27 8.33
N TYR A 79 -2.29 -20.29 9.39
CA TYR A 79 -1.17 -19.39 9.60
C TYR A 79 0.16 -20.11 9.40
N VAL A 80 1.02 -19.57 8.55
CA VAL A 80 2.36 -20.12 8.30
C VAL A 80 3.39 -19.00 8.40
N ASP A 81 4.34 -19.13 9.33
CA ASP A 81 5.52 -18.29 9.42
C ASP A 81 6.72 -19.03 8.83
N VAL A 82 7.32 -18.48 7.80
CA VAL A 82 8.48 -19.09 7.12
C VAL A 82 9.82 -18.63 7.71
N GLY A 83 9.80 -17.85 8.80
CA GLY A 83 10.98 -17.18 9.32
C GLY A 83 11.41 -15.99 8.42
N ILE A 84 12.60 -15.44 8.66
CA ILE A 84 13.12 -14.30 7.87
C ILE A 84 13.53 -14.80 6.47
N ALA A 85 12.53 -15.08 5.64
CA ALA A 85 12.69 -15.65 4.30
C ALA A 85 11.55 -15.17 3.37
N GLU A 86 11.48 -13.87 3.09
CA GLU A 86 10.41 -13.26 2.30
C GLU A 86 10.38 -13.81 0.88
N GLU A 87 11.54 -14.13 0.30
CA GLU A 87 11.65 -14.75 -1.02
C GLU A 87 10.95 -16.12 -1.04
N HIS A 88 11.14 -16.90 0.03
CA HIS A 88 10.47 -18.19 0.17
C HIS A 88 8.96 -18.01 0.39
N ALA A 89 8.54 -17.01 1.16
CA ALA A 89 7.12 -16.71 1.36
C ALA A 89 6.42 -16.40 0.03
N VAL A 90 7.04 -15.63 -0.85
CA VAL A 90 6.50 -15.30 -2.17
C VAL A 90 6.42 -16.53 -3.07
N ALA A 91 7.48 -17.33 -3.15
CA ALA A 91 7.47 -18.58 -3.92
C ALA A 91 6.45 -19.58 -3.37
N MET A 92 6.34 -19.70 -2.04
CA MET A 92 5.34 -20.54 -1.36
C MET A 92 3.91 -20.07 -1.65
N ALA A 93 3.65 -18.75 -1.62
CA ALA A 93 2.35 -18.19 -1.98
C ALA A 93 1.94 -18.58 -3.41
N SER A 94 2.88 -18.52 -4.37
CA SER A 94 2.62 -18.98 -5.73
C SER A 94 2.25 -20.47 -5.77
N GLY A 95 3.02 -21.32 -5.10
CA GLY A 95 2.74 -22.76 -5.03
C GLY A 95 1.39 -23.07 -4.41
N LEU A 96 1.05 -22.42 -3.29
CA LEU A 96 -0.24 -22.58 -2.61
C LEU A 96 -1.41 -22.14 -3.51
N ALA A 97 -1.29 -20.99 -4.18
CA ALA A 97 -2.31 -20.51 -5.11
C ALA A 97 -2.54 -21.47 -6.28
N ARG A 98 -1.47 -22.03 -6.82
CA ARG A 98 -1.53 -23.07 -7.88
C ARG A 98 -2.17 -24.37 -7.37
N GLY A 99 -2.02 -24.69 -6.09
CA GLY A 99 -2.69 -25.80 -5.42
C GLY A 99 -4.16 -25.54 -5.07
N GLY A 100 -4.70 -24.36 -5.37
CA GLY A 100 -6.10 -24.00 -5.12
C GLY A 100 -6.35 -23.28 -3.79
N ALA A 101 -5.30 -23.02 -3.01
CA ALA A 101 -5.42 -22.19 -1.82
C ALA A 101 -5.63 -20.70 -2.16
N ARG A 102 -5.96 -19.92 -1.15
CA ARG A 102 -6.08 -18.46 -1.21
C ARG A 102 -5.04 -17.81 -0.28
N PRO A 103 -3.77 -17.77 -0.70
CA PRO A 103 -2.71 -17.25 0.13
C PRO A 103 -2.72 -15.73 0.17
N VAL A 104 -2.53 -15.18 1.36
CA VAL A 104 -2.25 -13.77 1.62
C VAL A 104 -0.92 -13.69 2.33
N PHE A 105 0.05 -13.02 1.75
CA PHE A 105 1.35 -12.74 2.38
C PHE A 105 1.44 -11.27 2.74
N GLY A 106 1.68 -10.96 4.01
CA GLY A 106 1.84 -9.60 4.52
C GLY A 106 3.22 -9.37 5.10
N THR A 107 3.90 -8.31 4.64
CA THR A 107 5.15 -7.83 5.24
C THR A 107 5.34 -6.34 4.96
N TYR A 108 6.38 -5.71 5.53
CA TYR A 108 6.67 -4.30 5.27
C TYR A 108 7.17 -4.04 3.86
N SER A 109 6.82 -2.88 3.31
CA SER A 109 7.23 -2.41 1.99
C SER A 109 8.72 -2.60 1.73
N THR A 110 9.56 -2.24 2.69
CA THR A 110 11.02 -2.38 2.57
C THR A 110 11.47 -3.84 2.40
N PHE A 111 10.77 -4.82 2.99
CA PHE A 111 11.17 -6.23 2.91
C PHE A 111 10.73 -6.90 1.61
N TYR A 112 9.71 -6.36 0.94
CA TYR A 112 9.38 -6.80 -0.41
C TYR A 112 10.49 -6.53 -1.43
N GLN A 113 11.41 -5.59 -1.18
CA GLN A 113 12.50 -5.27 -2.10
C GLN A 113 13.36 -6.50 -2.46
N ARG A 114 13.55 -7.43 -1.53
CA ARG A 114 14.35 -8.65 -1.74
C ARG A 114 13.59 -9.74 -2.51
N THR A 115 12.29 -9.58 -2.76
CA THR A 115 11.42 -10.59 -3.39
C THR A 115 11.17 -10.34 -4.87
N TYR A 116 11.86 -9.38 -5.48
CA TYR A 116 11.58 -8.94 -6.85
C TYR A 116 11.65 -10.10 -7.86
N ASP A 117 12.68 -10.94 -7.77
CA ASP A 117 12.86 -12.10 -8.67
C ASP A 117 11.71 -13.11 -8.51
N GLN A 118 11.39 -13.51 -7.29
CA GLN A 118 10.30 -14.46 -7.02
C GLN A 118 8.94 -13.89 -7.41
N MET A 119 8.73 -12.60 -7.20
CA MET A 119 7.52 -11.93 -7.66
C MET A 119 7.39 -11.98 -9.18
N ALA A 120 8.46 -11.70 -9.90
CA ALA A 120 8.47 -11.74 -11.35
C ALA A 120 8.37 -13.18 -11.90
N GLN A 121 9.26 -14.08 -11.44
CA GLN A 121 9.44 -15.43 -11.99
C GLN A 121 8.38 -16.41 -11.49
N ASP A 122 8.21 -16.50 -10.17
CA ASP A 122 7.34 -17.54 -9.59
C ASP A 122 5.87 -17.13 -9.63
N VAL A 123 5.58 -15.83 -9.42
CA VAL A 123 4.21 -15.34 -9.27
C VAL A 123 3.65 -14.80 -10.58
N CYS A 124 4.29 -13.79 -11.17
CA CYS A 124 3.69 -13.02 -12.27
C CYS A 124 3.76 -13.74 -13.61
N ILE A 125 4.85 -14.45 -13.94
CA ILE A 125 4.91 -15.29 -15.15
C ILE A 125 3.82 -16.35 -15.11
N ASN A 126 3.59 -16.96 -13.94
CA ASN A 126 2.61 -18.01 -13.74
C ASN A 126 1.18 -17.48 -13.53
N ARG A 127 0.99 -16.16 -13.38
CA ARG A 127 -0.28 -15.53 -13.01
C ARG A 127 -0.92 -16.17 -11.78
N SER A 128 -0.11 -16.51 -10.79
CA SER A 128 -0.58 -17.17 -9.57
C SER A 128 -1.45 -16.21 -8.75
N PRO A 129 -2.73 -16.53 -8.47
CA PRO A 129 -3.66 -15.61 -7.81
C PRO A 129 -3.41 -15.53 -6.29
N ALA A 130 -2.23 -15.09 -5.92
CA ALA A 130 -1.83 -14.81 -4.55
C ALA A 130 -2.00 -13.31 -4.24
N VAL A 131 -2.22 -12.99 -2.96
CA VAL A 131 -2.40 -11.61 -2.49
C VAL A 131 -1.21 -11.20 -1.63
N PHE A 132 -0.69 -10.01 -1.87
CA PHE A 132 0.50 -9.45 -1.22
C PHE A 132 0.13 -8.12 -0.55
N LEU A 133 0.14 -8.08 0.78
CA LEU A 133 -0.11 -6.87 1.56
C LEU A 133 1.21 -6.14 1.82
N VAL A 134 1.39 -4.99 1.18
CA VAL A 134 2.58 -4.14 1.33
C VAL A 134 2.31 -3.16 2.46
N THR A 135 2.58 -3.58 3.69
CA THR A 135 2.31 -2.77 4.87
C THR A 135 3.42 -1.75 5.14
N GLY A 136 3.08 -0.67 5.82
CA GLY A 136 4.05 0.38 6.11
C GLY A 136 4.55 1.11 4.87
N ALA A 137 3.82 1.05 3.77
CA ALA A 137 4.02 1.91 2.62
C ALA A 137 3.79 3.38 3.01
N SER A 138 4.29 4.33 2.18
CA SER A 138 4.26 5.77 2.48
C SER A 138 5.39 6.24 3.41
N LEU A 139 5.43 7.55 3.62
CA LEU A 139 6.47 8.22 4.42
C LEU A 139 6.14 8.30 5.93
N TYR A 140 4.94 7.88 6.35
CA TYR A 140 4.44 8.17 7.69
C TYR A 140 4.82 7.14 8.76
N ARG A 141 5.15 5.90 8.40
CA ARG A 141 5.31 4.83 9.42
C ARG A 141 6.71 4.68 9.96
N SER A 142 7.68 4.46 9.10
CA SER A 142 9.06 4.22 9.52
C SER A 142 9.97 5.31 8.98
N THR A 143 10.74 5.91 9.87
CA THR A 143 11.68 6.99 9.54
C THR A 143 13.13 6.51 9.52
N ASP A 144 13.37 5.24 9.85
CA ASP A 144 14.70 4.64 9.78
C ASP A 144 15.08 4.30 8.33
N VAL A 145 16.31 4.59 7.94
CA VAL A 145 16.83 4.39 6.58
C VAL A 145 16.70 2.96 6.05
N THR A 146 16.64 1.97 6.94
CA THR A 146 16.48 0.55 6.57
C THR A 146 15.03 0.10 6.42
N HIS A 147 14.05 0.98 6.72
CA HIS A 147 12.63 0.63 6.74
C HIS A 147 11.75 1.62 5.95
N LEU A 148 12.34 2.31 4.96
CA LEU A 148 11.64 3.30 4.16
C LEU A 148 10.54 2.65 3.29
N GLY A 149 9.32 3.18 3.37
CA GLY A 149 8.13 2.61 2.74
C GLY A 149 7.71 3.27 1.41
N PHE A 150 8.59 3.93 0.69
CA PHE A 150 8.22 4.74 -0.49
C PHE A 150 8.98 4.37 -1.78
N TYR A 151 9.59 3.17 -1.82
CA TYR A 151 10.20 2.63 -3.05
C TYR A 151 9.35 1.57 -3.75
N ASP A 152 8.29 1.10 -3.13
CA ASP A 152 7.46 0.00 -3.59
C ASP A 152 6.84 0.25 -4.96
N ILE A 153 6.36 1.47 -5.23
CA ILE A 153 5.79 1.85 -6.53
C ILE A 153 6.83 1.68 -7.64
N SER A 154 8.02 2.25 -7.45
CA SER A 154 9.11 2.18 -8.43
C SER A 154 9.60 0.76 -8.68
N ILE A 155 9.56 -0.12 -7.66
CA ILE A 155 10.05 -1.49 -7.76
C ILE A 155 9.04 -2.40 -8.44
N PHE A 156 7.74 -2.30 -8.12
CA PHE A 156 6.76 -3.31 -8.52
C PHE A 156 5.77 -2.86 -9.58
N SER A 157 5.55 -1.58 -9.78
CA SER A 157 4.50 -1.09 -10.67
C SER A 157 4.73 -1.36 -12.16
N HIS A 158 5.90 -1.85 -12.54
CA HIS A 158 6.24 -2.22 -13.93
C HIS A 158 6.33 -3.74 -14.15
N VAL A 159 6.11 -4.56 -13.11
CA VAL A 159 6.14 -6.02 -13.26
C VAL A 159 4.92 -6.49 -14.07
N PRO A 160 5.12 -7.18 -15.21
CA PRO A 160 4.00 -7.64 -16.03
C PRO A 160 3.07 -8.60 -15.28
N ASN A 161 1.79 -8.56 -15.60
CA ASN A 161 0.71 -9.37 -14.98
C ASN A 161 0.41 -9.07 -13.50
N LEU A 162 1.20 -8.24 -12.81
CA LEU A 162 0.91 -7.83 -11.45
C LEU A 162 -0.21 -6.78 -11.43
N VAL A 163 -1.24 -7.00 -10.65
CA VAL A 163 -2.24 -5.99 -10.31
C VAL A 163 -1.81 -5.31 -9.01
N PHE A 164 -1.31 -4.09 -9.09
CA PHE A 164 -0.85 -3.33 -7.94
C PHE A 164 -1.81 -2.19 -7.64
N LEU A 165 -2.40 -2.19 -6.45
CA LEU A 165 -3.47 -1.29 -6.02
C LEU A 165 -3.04 -0.44 -4.83
N ALA A 166 -3.46 0.82 -4.82
CA ALA A 166 -3.27 1.76 -3.71
C ALA A 166 -4.63 2.33 -3.27
N PRO A 167 -5.35 1.64 -2.39
CA PRO A 167 -6.60 2.14 -1.81
C PRO A 167 -6.43 3.48 -1.10
N THR A 168 -7.49 4.26 -1.01
CA THR A 168 -7.50 5.61 -0.42
C THR A 168 -8.14 5.66 0.97
N SER A 169 -8.90 4.62 1.33
CA SER A 169 -9.58 4.50 2.62
C SER A 169 -9.54 3.07 3.15
N ILE A 170 -9.90 2.89 4.43
CA ILE A 170 -9.99 1.55 5.05
C ILE A 170 -11.07 0.72 4.37
N GLU A 171 -12.22 1.33 4.04
CA GLU A 171 -13.33 0.66 3.37
C GLU A 171 -12.91 0.17 1.98
N GLU A 172 -12.20 0.98 1.21
CA GLU A 172 -11.68 0.60 -0.09
C GLU A 172 -10.62 -0.49 0.03
N HIS A 173 -9.71 -0.40 1.02
CA HIS A 173 -8.72 -1.43 1.32
C HIS A 173 -9.37 -2.79 1.57
N LEU A 174 -10.39 -2.85 2.42
CA LEU A 174 -11.10 -4.10 2.73
C LEU A 174 -11.91 -4.63 1.53
N ALA A 175 -12.48 -3.75 0.71
CA ALA A 175 -13.18 -4.15 -0.50
C ALA A 175 -12.22 -4.73 -1.55
N VAL A 176 -11.07 -4.07 -1.77
CA VAL A 176 -9.99 -4.57 -2.64
C VAL A 176 -9.46 -5.91 -2.14
N LEU A 177 -9.20 -6.05 -0.83
CA LEU A 177 -8.71 -7.30 -0.24
C LEU A 177 -9.71 -8.44 -0.42
N ARG A 178 -11.00 -8.19 -0.21
CA ARG A 178 -12.06 -9.18 -0.44
C ARG A 178 -12.11 -9.64 -1.89
N TRP A 179 -12.07 -8.69 -2.83
CA TRP A 179 -12.04 -9.00 -4.25
C TRP A 179 -10.77 -9.78 -4.62
N ALA A 180 -9.61 -9.35 -4.13
CA ALA A 180 -8.32 -9.99 -4.43
C ALA A 180 -8.26 -11.45 -3.99
N ILE A 181 -8.84 -11.80 -2.84
CA ILE A 181 -8.90 -13.17 -2.35
C ILE A 181 -9.91 -14.01 -3.15
N ALA A 182 -11.02 -13.41 -3.60
CA ALA A 182 -12.09 -14.12 -4.30
C ALA A 182 -11.73 -14.44 -5.77
N GLN A 183 -11.03 -13.54 -6.47
CA GLN A 183 -10.65 -13.73 -7.88
C GLN A 183 -9.55 -14.78 -8.05
N THR A 184 -9.38 -15.32 -9.28
CA THR A 184 -8.47 -16.43 -9.59
C THR A 184 -7.55 -16.20 -10.79
N GLU A 185 -7.47 -14.97 -11.28
CA GLU A 185 -6.84 -14.65 -12.57
C GLU A 185 -5.49 -13.94 -12.41
N HIS A 186 -5.32 -13.18 -11.33
CA HIS A 186 -4.20 -12.26 -11.19
C HIS A 186 -3.50 -12.36 -9.85
N PRO A 187 -2.16 -12.24 -9.79
CA PRO A 187 -1.48 -11.84 -8.57
C PRO A 187 -1.84 -10.39 -8.22
N VAL A 188 -2.18 -10.14 -6.96
CA VAL A 188 -2.62 -8.83 -6.50
C VAL A 188 -1.72 -8.34 -5.38
N MET A 189 -1.15 -7.16 -5.54
CA MET A 189 -0.40 -6.45 -4.51
C MET A 189 -1.22 -5.25 -4.04
N ILE A 190 -1.37 -5.08 -2.73
CA ILE A 190 -2.18 -4.02 -2.12
C ILE A 190 -1.29 -3.17 -1.23
N ARG A 191 -1.14 -1.91 -1.59
CA ARG A 191 -0.38 -0.93 -0.83
C ARG A 191 -1.18 -0.49 0.39
N THR A 192 -0.60 -0.66 1.59
CA THR A 192 -1.26 -0.38 2.86
C THR A 192 -0.40 0.60 3.65
N PRO A 193 -0.64 1.91 3.51
CA PRO A 193 0.02 2.91 4.33
C PRO A 193 -0.43 2.75 5.78
N LEU A 194 0.50 2.91 6.71
CA LEU A 194 0.18 2.95 8.13
C LEU A 194 -0.02 4.39 8.55
N GLY A 195 -1.26 4.74 8.85
CA GLY A 195 -1.71 6.10 9.05
C GLY A 195 -2.01 6.81 7.72
N GLY A 196 -2.80 7.89 7.80
CA GLY A 196 -3.08 8.75 6.66
C GLY A 196 -4.25 8.34 5.77
N TYR A 197 -4.98 7.26 6.06
CA TYR A 197 -6.27 7.01 5.41
C TYR A 197 -7.31 8.02 5.88
N ALA A 198 -8.02 8.61 4.91
CA ALA A 198 -9.22 9.41 5.12
C ALA A 198 -10.47 8.53 4.93
N GLU A 199 -11.64 9.07 5.28
CA GLU A 199 -12.92 8.50 4.86
C GLU A 199 -13.04 8.54 3.34
N SER A 200 -13.69 7.52 2.75
CA SER A 200 -13.91 7.51 1.30
C SER A 200 -14.90 8.62 0.90
N PRO A 201 -14.50 9.52 -0.02
CA PRO A 201 -15.40 10.56 -0.51
C PRO A 201 -16.42 10.05 -1.56
N TYR A 202 -16.39 8.76 -1.86
CA TYR A 202 -17.25 8.12 -2.86
C TYR A 202 -17.67 6.72 -2.41
N PRO A 203 -18.78 6.17 -2.95
CA PRO A 203 -19.17 4.78 -2.70
C PRO A 203 -18.10 3.80 -3.17
N VAL A 204 -17.63 2.94 -2.27
CA VAL A 204 -16.60 1.96 -2.56
C VAL A 204 -17.13 0.87 -3.48
N ARG A 205 -16.36 0.49 -4.49
CA ARG A 205 -16.71 -0.58 -5.44
C ARG A 205 -16.68 -1.94 -4.75
N ALA A 206 -17.50 -2.87 -5.23
CA ALA A 206 -17.46 -4.27 -4.81
C ALA A 206 -16.61 -5.16 -5.75
N ASP A 207 -16.36 -4.69 -6.97
CA ASP A 207 -15.62 -5.41 -8.02
C ASP A 207 -14.51 -4.54 -8.63
N TYR A 208 -13.35 -5.14 -8.80
CA TYR A 208 -12.13 -4.52 -9.34
C TYR A 208 -11.59 -5.27 -10.56
N SER A 209 -12.41 -6.11 -11.20
CA SER A 209 -12.02 -6.89 -12.39
C SER A 209 -11.80 -6.03 -13.64
N ALA A 210 -12.44 -4.85 -13.71
CA ALA A 210 -12.15 -3.86 -14.74
C ALA A 210 -10.82 -3.16 -14.44
N LEU A 211 -9.71 -3.83 -14.79
CA LEU A 211 -8.36 -3.39 -14.46
C LEU A 211 -8.05 -1.99 -14.99
N HIS A 212 -7.20 -1.27 -14.26
CA HIS A 212 -6.69 0.07 -14.57
C HIS A 212 -7.76 1.18 -14.66
N ARG A 213 -8.97 0.94 -14.13
CA ARG A 213 -10.04 1.95 -14.09
C ARG A 213 -9.89 2.85 -12.87
N SER A 214 -9.54 4.11 -13.14
CA SER A 214 -9.49 5.18 -12.15
C SER A 214 -10.88 5.58 -11.65
N ILE A 215 -10.94 6.36 -10.57
CA ILE A 215 -12.14 6.94 -10.00
C ILE A 215 -12.03 8.46 -10.13
N VAL A 216 -12.97 9.07 -10.83
CA VAL A 216 -13.11 10.54 -10.81
C VAL A 216 -13.89 10.89 -9.55
N VAL A 217 -13.22 11.56 -8.61
CA VAL A 217 -13.78 11.99 -7.33
C VAL A 217 -14.59 13.27 -7.51
N THR A 218 -14.04 14.21 -8.27
CA THR A 218 -14.66 15.50 -8.58
C THR A 218 -14.39 15.84 -10.04
N GLU A 219 -15.41 16.29 -10.75
CA GLU A 219 -15.29 16.78 -12.14
C GLU A 219 -14.98 18.29 -12.16
N GLY A 220 -14.11 18.70 -13.03
CA GLY A 220 -13.72 20.09 -13.26
C GLY A 220 -13.14 20.32 -14.65
N ALA A 221 -12.35 21.37 -14.79
CA ALA A 221 -11.65 21.73 -16.03
C ALA A 221 -10.32 22.41 -15.73
N GLU A 222 -9.51 22.65 -16.77
CA GLU A 222 -8.20 23.30 -16.76
C GLU A 222 -7.11 22.53 -16.01
N VAL A 223 -7.38 22.09 -14.77
CA VAL A 223 -6.44 21.35 -13.90
C VAL A 223 -7.03 20.01 -13.50
N ALA A 224 -6.26 18.93 -13.65
CA ALA A 224 -6.58 17.64 -13.06
C ALA A 224 -5.53 17.24 -12.01
N LEU A 225 -5.99 16.87 -10.82
CA LEU A 225 -5.16 16.45 -9.69
C LEU A 225 -5.32 14.93 -9.53
N ILE A 226 -4.23 14.19 -9.70
CA ILE A 226 -4.21 12.72 -9.58
C ILE A 226 -3.48 12.37 -8.28
N GLY A 227 -4.21 11.96 -7.24
CA GLY A 227 -3.66 11.60 -5.94
C GLY A 227 -3.53 10.09 -5.76
N VAL A 228 -2.33 9.60 -5.48
CA VAL A 228 -2.03 8.17 -5.32
C VAL A 228 -2.29 7.72 -3.88
N GLY A 229 -3.14 6.70 -3.71
CA GLY A 229 -3.42 6.11 -2.41
C GLY A 229 -3.89 7.14 -1.38
N ASN A 230 -3.32 7.15 -0.18
CA ASN A 230 -3.66 8.11 0.87
C ASN A 230 -3.42 9.58 0.48
N PHE A 231 -2.63 9.87 -0.56
CA PHE A 231 -2.44 11.22 -1.10
C PHE A 231 -3.60 11.70 -1.99
N ALA A 232 -4.60 10.87 -2.25
CA ALA A 232 -5.87 11.33 -2.84
C ALA A 232 -6.57 12.39 -1.95
N ALA A 233 -6.43 12.28 -0.63
CA ALA A 233 -6.94 13.29 0.30
C ALA A 233 -6.22 14.64 0.13
N LEU A 234 -4.90 14.64 -0.10
CA LEU A 234 -4.15 15.85 -0.38
C LEU A 234 -4.57 16.49 -1.71
N ALA A 235 -4.78 15.68 -2.76
CA ALA A 235 -5.30 16.16 -4.04
C ALA A 235 -6.69 16.79 -3.88
N THR A 236 -7.57 16.20 -3.06
CA THR A 236 -8.89 16.76 -2.75
C THR A 236 -8.78 18.10 -2.02
N ALA A 237 -7.95 18.17 -0.99
CA ALA A 237 -7.73 19.43 -0.25
C ALA A 237 -7.14 20.55 -1.15
N ALA A 238 -6.22 20.20 -2.05
CA ALA A 238 -5.69 21.15 -3.03
C ALA A 238 -6.77 21.63 -4.01
N ALA A 239 -7.69 20.76 -4.45
CA ALA A 239 -8.80 21.15 -5.30
C ALA A 239 -9.77 22.09 -4.59
N GLU A 240 -10.05 21.86 -3.30
CA GLU A 240 -10.87 22.78 -2.49
C GLU A 240 -10.24 24.17 -2.33
N GLU A 241 -8.92 24.22 -2.18
CA GLU A 241 -8.20 25.49 -2.10
C GLU A 241 -8.24 26.23 -3.43
N LEU A 242 -7.99 25.54 -4.56
CA LEU A 242 -8.10 26.11 -5.90
C LEU A 242 -9.52 26.64 -6.20
N ALA A 243 -10.56 25.96 -5.70
CA ALA A 243 -11.94 26.39 -5.90
C ALA A 243 -12.24 27.74 -5.25
N ARG A 244 -11.52 28.14 -4.17
CA ARG A 244 -11.66 29.47 -3.56
C ARG A 244 -11.17 30.59 -4.48
N ASP A 245 -10.23 30.25 -5.36
CA ASP A 245 -9.71 31.16 -6.40
C ASP A 245 -10.51 31.04 -7.73
N GLY A 246 -11.62 30.27 -7.73
CA GLY A 246 -12.48 30.07 -8.90
C GLY A 246 -11.98 29.01 -9.87
N ILE A 247 -10.98 28.18 -9.50
CA ILE A 247 -10.44 27.11 -10.31
C ILE A 247 -11.04 25.78 -9.84
N HIS A 248 -11.95 25.23 -10.62
CA HIS A 248 -12.60 23.95 -10.32
C HIS A 248 -11.82 22.80 -10.95
N ALA A 249 -10.93 22.18 -10.19
CA ALA A 249 -10.08 21.10 -10.66
C ALA A 249 -10.83 19.74 -10.68
N THR A 250 -10.48 18.87 -11.64
CA THR A 250 -10.84 17.45 -11.59
C THR A 250 -9.93 16.73 -10.59
N VAL A 251 -10.50 15.92 -9.70
CA VAL A 251 -9.74 15.06 -8.78
C VAL A 251 -9.90 13.60 -9.19
N VAL A 252 -8.79 12.89 -9.31
CA VAL A 252 -8.75 11.50 -9.74
C VAL A 252 -8.00 10.65 -8.73
N ASN A 253 -8.61 9.54 -8.28
CA ASN A 253 -7.91 8.42 -7.65
C ASN A 253 -7.56 7.40 -8.74
N PRO A 254 -6.28 7.17 -9.06
CA PRO A 254 -5.88 6.20 -10.06
C PRO A 254 -6.14 4.76 -9.61
N LEU A 255 -6.09 4.49 -8.30
CA LEU A 255 -6.21 3.20 -7.64
C LEU A 255 -5.16 2.17 -8.11
N TYR A 256 -5.05 1.92 -9.40
CA TYR A 256 -4.11 0.97 -10.02
C TYR A 256 -2.77 1.64 -10.33
N LEU A 257 -1.69 1.07 -9.78
CA LEU A 257 -0.32 1.56 -9.99
C LEU A 257 0.40 0.84 -11.13
N SER A 258 -0.04 -0.39 -11.47
CA SER A 258 0.56 -1.24 -12.51
C SER A 258 0.11 -0.93 -13.93
N GLY A 259 -0.80 0.03 -14.11
CA GLY A 259 -1.28 0.46 -15.44
C GLY A 259 -1.97 1.81 -15.37
N LEU A 260 -2.42 2.30 -16.51
CA LEU A 260 -3.07 3.60 -16.67
C LEU A 260 -4.51 3.44 -17.20
N ASP A 261 -5.42 4.28 -16.76
CA ASP A 261 -6.72 4.46 -17.42
C ASP A 261 -6.54 5.38 -18.63
N GLU A 262 -6.01 4.82 -19.73
CA GLU A 262 -5.71 5.58 -20.94
C GLU A 262 -6.95 6.27 -21.52
N ALA A 263 -8.13 5.66 -21.35
CA ALA A 263 -9.39 6.24 -21.81
C ALA A 263 -9.74 7.51 -21.00
N LEU A 264 -9.57 7.48 -19.67
CA LEU A 264 -9.75 8.67 -18.85
C LEU A 264 -8.69 9.72 -19.18
N LEU A 265 -7.42 9.35 -19.26
CA LEU A 265 -6.32 10.28 -19.56
C LEU A 265 -6.51 10.96 -20.93
N THR A 266 -6.95 10.20 -21.94
CA THR A 266 -7.27 10.76 -23.27
C THR A 266 -8.41 11.80 -23.18
N ARG A 267 -9.45 11.50 -22.39
CA ARG A 267 -10.58 12.42 -22.19
C ARG A 267 -10.19 13.66 -21.38
N LEU A 268 -9.29 13.53 -20.41
CA LEU A 268 -8.85 14.67 -19.58
C LEU A 268 -8.23 15.76 -20.45
N LYS A 269 -7.41 15.43 -21.44
CA LYS A 269 -6.75 16.45 -22.30
C LYS A 269 -7.72 17.31 -23.12
N GLU A 270 -8.97 16.90 -23.27
CA GLU A 270 -9.99 17.70 -23.99
C GLU A 270 -10.32 19.01 -23.23
N LYS A 271 -10.21 18.97 -21.87
CA LYS A 271 -10.62 20.07 -21.00
C LYS A 271 -9.54 20.53 -20.03
N HIS A 272 -8.38 19.84 -19.96
CA HIS A 272 -7.34 20.10 -19.00
C HIS A 272 -6.02 20.44 -19.70
N ARG A 273 -5.34 21.47 -19.22
CA ARG A 273 -4.03 21.91 -19.71
C ARG A 273 -2.91 21.53 -18.75
N LEU A 274 -3.25 21.33 -17.48
CA LEU A 274 -2.32 20.93 -16.44
C LEU A 274 -2.80 19.65 -15.75
N ILE A 275 -1.96 18.63 -15.76
CA ILE A 275 -2.15 17.40 -15.01
C ILE A 275 -1.12 17.39 -13.89
N VAL A 276 -1.59 17.33 -12.66
CA VAL A 276 -0.73 17.26 -11.47
C VAL A 276 -0.84 15.90 -10.84
N THR A 277 0.27 15.21 -10.62
CA THR A 277 0.30 13.98 -9.86
C THR A 277 0.90 14.21 -8.48
N VAL A 278 0.30 13.58 -7.46
CA VAL A 278 0.77 13.64 -6.07
C VAL A 278 0.90 12.22 -5.54
N GLU A 279 2.12 11.82 -5.22
CA GLU A 279 2.42 10.48 -4.72
C GLU A 279 3.37 10.53 -3.50
N ASP A 280 3.21 9.57 -2.61
CA ASP A 280 4.08 9.38 -1.43
C ASP A 280 5.23 8.39 -1.71
N GLY A 281 5.49 8.12 -2.98
CA GLY A 281 6.64 7.39 -3.51
C GLY A 281 7.75 8.32 -3.97
N ILE A 282 8.89 7.73 -4.37
CA ILE A 282 9.92 8.47 -5.11
C ILE A 282 9.44 8.74 -6.54
N LEU A 283 9.80 9.92 -7.07
CA LEU A 283 9.41 10.32 -8.44
C LEU A 283 10.04 9.43 -9.51
N ASP A 284 11.33 9.05 -9.34
CA ASP A 284 12.02 8.15 -10.27
C ASP A 284 11.35 6.78 -10.32
N GLY A 285 10.80 6.40 -11.45
CA GLY A 285 10.03 5.17 -11.64
C GLY A 285 8.65 5.18 -10.96
N GLY A 286 8.21 6.34 -10.47
CA GLY A 286 6.92 6.53 -9.80
C GLY A 286 5.73 6.58 -10.75
N PHE A 287 4.55 6.80 -10.18
CA PHE A 287 3.32 6.89 -10.95
C PHE A 287 3.29 8.14 -11.82
N GLY A 288 3.82 9.27 -11.31
CA GLY A 288 3.91 10.52 -12.05
C GLY A 288 4.73 10.42 -13.33
N GLU A 289 5.81 9.63 -13.35
CA GLU A 289 6.57 9.39 -14.58
C GLU A 289 5.74 8.65 -15.66
N LYS A 290 4.88 7.71 -15.26
CA LYS A 290 3.99 7.02 -16.21
C LYS A 290 2.98 7.98 -16.84
N ILE A 291 2.44 8.90 -16.05
CA ILE A 291 1.54 9.95 -16.54
C ILE A 291 2.29 10.91 -17.48
N ALA A 292 3.50 11.33 -17.10
CA ALA A 292 4.34 12.18 -17.94
C ALA A 292 4.71 11.49 -19.27
N ALA A 293 5.02 10.19 -19.23
CA ALA A 293 5.30 9.41 -20.44
C ALA A 293 4.07 9.30 -21.35
N PHE A 294 2.87 9.14 -20.78
CA PHE A 294 1.63 9.08 -21.55
C PHE A 294 1.37 10.37 -22.33
N TYR A 295 1.58 11.53 -21.71
CA TYR A 295 1.38 12.84 -22.34
C TYR A 295 2.62 13.41 -23.06
N GLY A 296 3.76 12.73 -22.98
CA GLY A 296 5.06 13.28 -23.39
C GLY A 296 5.18 13.80 -24.83
N ALA A 297 4.32 13.34 -25.73
CA ALA A 297 4.25 13.86 -27.12
C ALA A 297 3.18 14.96 -27.30
N ASP A 298 2.34 15.20 -26.32
CA ASP A 298 1.27 16.19 -26.36
C ASP A 298 1.84 17.56 -25.95
N ARG A 299 1.66 18.57 -26.79
CA ARG A 299 2.18 19.94 -26.54
C ARG A 299 1.18 20.83 -25.80
N ASP A 300 -0.06 20.39 -25.69
CA ASP A 300 -1.14 21.16 -25.12
C ASP A 300 -1.41 20.78 -23.64
N VAL A 301 -0.71 19.76 -23.14
CA VAL A 301 -0.84 19.28 -21.76
C VAL A 301 0.52 19.38 -21.05
N GLU A 302 0.55 20.10 -19.95
CA GLU A 302 1.68 20.12 -19.02
C GLU A 302 1.45 19.07 -17.93
N VAL A 303 2.48 18.30 -17.58
CA VAL A 303 2.46 17.36 -16.45
C VAL A 303 3.41 17.84 -15.38
N LYS A 304 2.92 17.98 -14.15
CA LYS A 304 3.72 18.33 -12.99
C LYS A 304 3.56 17.26 -11.90
N SER A 305 4.67 16.68 -11.48
CA SER A 305 4.65 15.60 -10.49
C SER A 305 5.25 16.06 -9.16
N TYR A 306 4.55 15.73 -8.07
CA TYR A 306 4.99 15.90 -6.70
C TYR A 306 5.16 14.53 -6.04
N GLY A 307 6.30 14.33 -5.42
CA GLY A 307 6.69 13.09 -4.75
C GLY A 307 8.05 13.28 -4.08
N LEU A 308 8.60 12.21 -3.55
CA LEU A 308 9.90 12.24 -2.89
C LEU A 308 11.04 12.14 -3.93
N PRO A 309 12.19 12.79 -3.69
CA PRO A 309 13.37 12.59 -4.51
C PRO A 309 13.97 11.21 -4.28
N LYS A 310 14.75 10.71 -5.24
CA LYS A 310 15.53 9.48 -5.12
C LYS A 310 16.69 9.67 -4.13
N ALA A 311 16.37 9.56 -2.82
CA ALA A 311 17.31 9.73 -1.74
C ALA A 311 16.97 8.83 -0.56
N PHE A 312 17.99 8.45 0.22
CA PHE A 312 17.77 7.79 1.50
C PHE A 312 17.59 8.84 2.60
N PHE A 313 16.50 8.72 3.35
CA PHE A 313 16.22 9.53 4.51
C PHE A 313 16.41 8.73 5.78
N ASN A 314 16.82 9.36 6.87
CA ASN A 314 17.04 8.70 8.14
C ASN A 314 16.54 9.58 9.29
N ARG A 315 15.71 9.01 10.16
CA ARG A 315 15.16 9.68 11.37
C ARG A 315 14.52 11.03 11.06
N TYR A 316 13.78 11.09 9.97
CA TYR A 316 13.09 12.32 9.55
C TYR A 316 11.75 12.49 10.30
N ASP A 317 11.29 13.73 10.37
CA ASP A 317 9.90 14.05 10.71
C ASP A 317 9.05 13.95 9.43
N PRO A 318 8.03 13.08 9.37
CA PRO A 318 7.24 12.88 8.15
C PRO A 318 6.55 14.14 7.65
N ALA A 319 6.00 14.96 8.56
CA ALA A 319 5.31 16.19 8.18
C ALA A 319 6.31 17.26 7.68
N ALA A 320 7.51 17.33 8.25
CA ALA A 320 8.55 18.21 7.76
C ALA A 320 9.07 17.77 6.39
N LEU A 321 9.24 16.45 6.18
CA LEU A 321 9.66 15.91 4.89
C LEU A 321 8.61 16.18 3.82
N ALA A 322 7.34 15.92 4.11
CA ALA A 322 6.23 16.22 3.21
C ALA A 322 6.24 17.70 2.80
N ARG A 323 6.26 18.61 3.77
CA ARG A 323 6.31 20.08 3.48
C ARG A 323 7.52 20.49 2.65
N ALA A 324 8.69 19.90 2.91
CA ALA A 324 9.92 20.22 2.14
C ALA A 324 9.81 19.82 0.66
N HIS A 325 8.94 18.88 0.34
CA HIS A 325 8.70 18.41 -1.03
C HIS A 325 7.30 18.77 -1.58
N HIS A 326 6.63 19.73 -0.93
CA HIS A 326 5.30 20.22 -1.33
C HIS A 326 4.22 19.12 -1.35
N LEU A 327 4.30 18.20 -0.37
CA LEU A 327 3.38 17.09 -0.15
C LEU A 327 2.52 17.29 1.10
#